data_9be2041a6fea6e4a3865498ee4a010ee
#
_entry.id   9be2041a6fea6e4a3865498ee4a010ee
#
_cell.length_a   1.000
_cell.length_b   1.000
_cell.length_c   1.000
_cell.angle_alpha   90.00
_cell.angle_beta   90.00
_cell.angle_gamma   90.00
#
_symmetry.space_group_name_H-M   'P 1'
#
loop_
_entity.id
_entity.type
_entity.pdbx_description
1 polymer ?
#
loop_
_entity_poly.entity_id
_entity_poly.type
_entity_poly.pdbx_seq_one_letter_code
_entity_poly.pdbx_strand_id
1 'polypeptide(L)'
;MSISEKARMIISEVPENVKIVAAAKTRNYQEIDEAVNAGITNIGENYLQESENIILTFKKNVTWHFIGHLQKNKVKKVVSLFDMIQTVDSYKLCEEIDKRAGALGKIMKIL
;
A
#
# COMPACT_ATOMS: atom_id res chain seq x y z
N MET A 1 -11.30 12.56 18.28
CA MET A 1 -9.88 12.29 18.03
C MET A 1 -9.54 12.47 16.57
N SER A 2 -8.51 13.24 16.26
CA SER A 2 -8.06 13.46 14.89
C SER A 2 -7.32 12.24 14.34
N ILE A 3 -7.10 12.19 13.04
CA ILE A 3 -6.29 11.15 12.40
C ILE A 3 -4.87 11.19 12.97
N SER A 4 -4.28 12.37 13.12
CA SER A 4 -2.95 12.55 13.73
C SER A 4 -2.87 11.96 15.13
N GLU A 5 -3.84 12.26 15.97
CA GLU A 5 -3.87 11.77 17.36
C GLU A 5 -4.00 10.25 17.41
N LYS A 6 -4.88 9.68 16.60
CA LYS A 6 -5.06 8.23 16.54
C LYS A 6 -3.79 7.54 16.04
N ALA A 7 -3.17 8.08 15.01
CA ALA A 7 -1.94 7.52 14.45
C ALA A 7 -0.82 7.52 15.48
N ARG A 8 -0.61 8.64 16.18
CA ARG A 8 0.42 8.72 17.22
C ARG A 8 0.18 7.75 18.36
N MET A 9 -1.08 7.60 18.77
CA MET A 9 -1.44 6.68 19.85
C MET A 9 -1.12 5.24 19.45
N ILE A 10 -1.51 4.82 18.25
CA ILE A 10 -1.26 3.46 17.77
C ILE A 10 0.24 3.21 17.65
N ILE A 11 1.00 4.15 17.09
CA ILE A 11 2.44 4.03 16.93
C ILE A 11 3.10 3.86 18.31
N SER A 12 2.65 4.59 19.32
CA SER A 12 3.22 4.52 20.67
C SER A 12 2.93 3.18 21.37
N GLU A 13 1.86 2.50 21.00
CA GLU A 13 1.44 1.24 21.62
C GLU A 13 2.02 0.00 20.95
N VAL A 14 2.48 0.12 19.71
CA VAL A 14 2.99 -1.02 18.93
C VAL A 14 4.51 -1.11 19.08
N PRO A 15 5.05 -2.33 19.32
CA PRO A 15 6.50 -2.52 19.37
C PRO A 15 7.21 -2.10 18.09
N GLU A 16 8.42 -1.59 18.20
CA GLU A 16 9.19 -1.09 17.05
C GLU A 16 9.42 -2.12 15.95
N ASN A 17 9.50 -3.40 16.31
CA ASN A 17 9.71 -4.47 15.35
C ASN A 17 8.43 -4.90 14.61
N VAL A 18 7.29 -4.28 14.93
CA VAL A 18 6.02 -4.56 14.26
C VAL A 18 5.71 -3.44 13.28
N LYS A 19 5.46 -3.80 12.03
CA LYS A 19 5.13 -2.84 10.99
C LYS A 19 3.63 -2.52 11.03
N ILE A 20 3.32 -1.23 11.01
CA ILE A 20 1.93 -0.75 10.97
C ILE A 20 1.61 -0.39 9.53
N VAL A 21 0.54 -0.95 8.99
CA VAL A 21 0.01 -0.58 7.68
C VAL A 21 -1.34 0.10 7.91
N ALA A 22 -1.44 1.37 7.54
CA ALA A 22 -2.69 2.10 7.70
C ALA A 22 -3.56 1.88 6.46
N ALA A 23 -4.73 1.29 6.65
CA ALA A 23 -5.69 1.09 5.57
C ALA A 23 -6.34 2.43 5.22
N ALA A 24 -6.20 2.86 3.98
CA ALA A 24 -6.64 4.18 3.52
C ALA A 24 -7.94 4.13 2.73
N LYS A 25 -8.69 3.05 2.83
CA LYS A 25 -9.98 2.88 2.14
C LYS A 25 -10.90 4.08 2.41
N THR A 26 -11.42 4.67 1.34
CA THR A 26 -12.30 5.84 1.37
C THR A 26 -11.66 7.12 1.93
N ARG A 27 -10.36 7.12 2.18
CA ARG A 27 -9.66 8.32 2.66
C ARG A 27 -9.13 9.15 1.50
N ASN A 28 -9.17 10.47 1.66
CA ASN A 28 -8.66 11.39 0.65
C ASN A 28 -7.17 11.69 0.86
N TYR A 29 -6.59 12.46 -0.06
CA TYR A 29 -5.17 12.84 -0.01
C TYR A 29 -4.80 13.52 1.31
N GLN A 30 -5.61 14.47 1.78
CA GLN A 30 -5.32 15.22 2.99
C GLN A 30 -5.33 14.33 4.24
N GLU A 31 -6.25 13.37 4.29
CA GLU A 31 -6.32 12.44 5.42
C GLU A 31 -5.11 11.50 5.45
N ILE A 32 -4.68 11.02 4.29
CA ILE A 32 -3.47 10.18 4.18
C ILE A 32 -2.25 11.00 4.56
N ASP A 33 -2.16 12.24 4.08
CA ASP A 33 -1.06 13.14 4.41
C ASP A 33 -0.98 13.42 5.92
N GLU A 34 -2.12 13.59 6.56
CA GLU A 34 -2.16 13.78 8.02
C GLU A 34 -1.59 12.56 8.76
N ALA A 35 -1.97 11.36 8.34
CA ALA A 35 -1.45 10.12 8.95
C ALA A 35 0.06 9.99 8.74
N VAL A 36 0.54 10.30 7.54
CA VAL A 36 1.98 10.23 7.22
C VAL A 36 2.75 11.25 8.04
N ASN A 37 2.24 12.46 8.20
CA ASN A 37 2.86 13.48 9.04
C ASN A 37 2.93 13.06 10.51
N ALA A 38 2.02 12.22 10.95
CA ALA A 38 2.02 11.70 12.32
C ALA A 38 2.96 10.50 12.52
N GLY A 39 3.60 10.01 11.46
CA GLY A 39 4.60 8.95 11.56
C GLY A 39 4.25 7.65 10.83
N ILE A 40 3.11 7.56 10.16
CA ILE A 40 2.75 6.39 9.37
C ILE A 40 3.63 6.36 8.11
N THR A 41 4.26 5.21 7.84
CA THR A 41 5.16 5.04 6.69
C THR A 41 4.68 3.97 5.70
N ASN A 42 3.65 3.23 6.06
CA ASN A 42 3.08 2.18 5.20
C ASN A 42 1.59 2.42 5.05
N ILE A 43 1.14 2.55 3.80
CA ILE A 43 -0.27 2.78 3.47
C ILE A 43 -0.81 1.59 2.69
N GLY A 44 -1.94 1.07 3.12
CA GLY A 44 -2.63 -0.03 2.45
C GLY A 44 -3.82 0.45 1.66
N GLU A 45 -3.94 0.03 0.42
CA GLU A 45 -5.04 0.38 -0.47
C GLU A 45 -5.77 -0.87 -0.96
N ASN A 46 -7.09 -0.80 -1.00
CA ASN A 46 -7.94 -1.91 -1.41
C ASN A 46 -8.33 -1.87 -2.89
N TYR A 47 -8.40 -0.67 -3.47
CA TYR A 47 -8.92 -0.48 -4.81
C TYR A 47 -7.94 0.30 -5.68
N LEU A 48 -7.58 -0.30 -6.81
CA LEU A 48 -6.62 0.29 -7.73
C LEU A 48 -7.08 1.66 -8.26
N GLN A 49 -8.34 1.75 -8.70
CA GLN A 49 -8.85 2.98 -9.30
C GLN A 49 -8.83 4.18 -8.35
N GLU A 50 -9.15 3.94 -7.09
CA GLU A 50 -9.17 5.01 -6.09
C GLU A 50 -7.76 5.46 -5.70
N SER A 51 -6.82 4.54 -5.66
CA SER A 51 -5.48 4.80 -5.16
C SER A 51 -4.50 5.31 -6.20
N GLU A 52 -4.73 5.04 -7.48
CA GLU A 52 -3.76 5.38 -8.53
C GLU A 52 -3.37 6.85 -8.53
N ASN A 53 -4.36 7.74 -8.53
CA ASN A 53 -4.09 9.17 -8.55
C ASN A 53 -3.35 9.64 -7.29
N ILE A 54 -3.71 9.11 -6.14
CA ILE A 54 -3.07 9.44 -4.88
C ILE A 54 -1.61 8.99 -4.91
N ILE A 55 -1.34 7.77 -5.31
CA ILE A 55 0.04 7.23 -5.38
C ILE A 55 0.90 8.07 -6.32
N LEU A 56 0.38 8.40 -7.50
CA LEU A 56 1.13 9.15 -8.50
C LEU A 56 1.40 10.60 -8.10
N THR A 57 0.56 11.19 -7.27
CA THR A 57 0.68 12.58 -6.87
C THR A 57 1.21 12.78 -5.45
N PHE A 58 1.29 11.72 -4.66
CA PHE A 58 1.75 11.82 -3.27
C PHE A 58 3.26 12.08 -3.23
N LYS A 59 3.65 13.19 -2.60
CA LYS A 59 5.04 13.67 -2.66
C LYS A 59 5.91 13.16 -1.52
N LYS A 60 5.32 12.57 -0.49
CA LYS A 60 6.07 12.05 0.65
C LYS A 60 6.43 10.60 0.45
N ASN A 61 7.50 10.18 1.11
CA ASN A 61 8.01 8.83 0.97
C ASN A 61 7.24 7.87 1.85
N VAL A 62 6.46 6.98 1.22
CA VAL A 62 5.72 5.93 1.91
C VAL A 62 5.84 4.63 1.12
N THR A 63 5.63 3.51 1.81
CA THR A 63 5.55 2.20 1.17
C THR A 63 4.07 1.90 0.91
N TRP A 64 3.73 1.66 -0.34
CA TRP A 64 2.35 1.39 -0.76
C TRP A 64 2.09 -0.10 -0.81
N HIS A 65 1.09 -0.55 -0.06
CA HIS A 65 0.68 -1.96 0.01
C HIS A 65 -0.68 -2.13 -0.66
N PHE A 66 -0.77 -3.09 -1.58
CA PHE A 66 -2.07 -3.48 -2.10
C PHE A 66 -2.65 -4.55 -1.19
N ILE A 67 -3.74 -4.26 -0.52
CA ILE A 67 -4.37 -5.14 0.46
C ILE A 67 -5.77 -5.60 0.06
N GLY A 68 -6.20 -5.28 -1.15
CA GLY A 68 -7.49 -5.72 -1.70
C GLY A 68 -7.37 -6.97 -2.54
N HIS A 69 -8.49 -7.45 -3.04
CA HIS A 69 -8.52 -8.58 -3.97
C HIS A 69 -7.87 -8.18 -5.29
N LEU A 70 -6.89 -8.94 -5.75
CA LEU A 70 -6.17 -8.65 -6.97
C LEU A 70 -6.61 -9.57 -8.10
N GLN A 71 -7.24 -8.99 -9.11
CA GLN A 71 -7.59 -9.70 -10.33
C GLN A 71 -6.37 -9.76 -11.26
N LYS A 72 -6.22 -10.88 -11.97
CA LYS A 72 -5.07 -11.11 -12.86
C LYS A 72 -4.88 -10.00 -13.88
N ASN A 73 -5.97 -9.47 -14.46
CA ASN A 73 -5.90 -8.40 -15.46
C ASN A 73 -5.48 -7.04 -14.89
N LYS A 74 -5.39 -6.91 -13.58
CA LYS A 74 -4.95 -5.68 -12.91
C LYS A 74 -3.49 -5.76 -12.43
N VAL A 75 -2.87 -6.93 -12.49
CA VAL A 75 -1.53 -7.16 -11.94
C VAL A 75 -0.50 -6.22 -12.53
N LYS A 76 -0.51 -6.02 -13.84
CA LYS A 76 0.46 -5.14 -14.51
C LYS A 76 0.48 -3.75 -13.88
N LYS A 77 -0.70 -3.17 -13.66
CA LYS A 77 -0.82 -1.83 -13.10
C LYS A 77 -0.47 -1.78 -11.62
N VAL A 78 -0.92 -2.75 -10.86
CA VAL A 78 -0.61 -2.84 -9.42
C VAL A 78 0.89 -2.97 -9.21
N VAL A 79 1.57 -3.82 -9.97
CA VAL A 79 3.02 -3.97 -9.87
C VAL A 79 3.75 -2.67 -10.18
N SER A 80 3.25 -1.87 -11.11
CA SER A 80 3.88 -0.61 -11.47
C SER A 80 3.74 0.47 -10.39
N LEU A 81 2.70 0.39 -9.55
CA LEU A 81 2.36 1.44 -8.59
C LEU A 81 2.70 1.09 -7.15
N PHE A 82 2.60 -0.18 -6.79
CA PHE A 82 2.71 -0.62 -5.39
C PHE A 82 4.07 -1.23 -5.09
N ASP A 83 4.43 -1.21 -3.81
CA ASP A 83 5.68 -1.79 -3.32
C ASP A 83 5.50 -3.21 -2.81
N MET A 84 4.31 -3.53 -2.33
CA MET A 84 3.99 -4.84 -1.77
C MET A 84 2.55 -5.24 -2.09
N ILE A 85 2.33 -6.53 -2.34
CA ILE A 85 1.00 -7.10 -2.53
C ILE A 85 0.78 -8.14 -1.42
N GLN A 86 -0.25 -7.92 -0.59
CA GLN A 86 -0.50 -8.79 0.57
C GLN A 86 -1.58 -9.85 0.34
N THR A 87 -2.14 -9.93 -0.86
CA THR A 87 -3.33 -10.74 -1.11
C THR A 87 -3.12 -11.75 -2.22
N VAL A 88 -1.93 -12.33 -2.29
CA VAL A 88 -1.62 -13.36 -3.28
C VAL A 88 -2.24 -14.68 -2.81
N ASP A 89 -3.23 -15.16 -3.57
CA ASP A 89 -4.04 -16.31 -3.18
C ASP A 89 -3.89 -17.52 -4.11
N SER A 90 -3.03 -17.45 -5.12
CA SER A 90 -2.81 -18.56 -6.04
C SER A 90 -1.42 -18.50 -6.66
N TYR A 91 -0.95 -19.67 -7.09
CA TYR A 91 0.32 -19.78 -7.81
C TYR A 91 0.28 -19.04 -9.14
N LYS A 92 -0.85 -19.12 -9.85
CA LYS A 92 -1.01 -18.40 -11.14
C LYS A 92 -0.90 -16.90 -10.97
N LEU A 93 -1.47 -16.35 -9.90
CA LEU A 93 -1.34 -14.94 -9.59
C LEU A 93 0.11 -14.58 -9.28
N CYS A 94 0.79 -15.42 -8.51
CA CYS A 94 2.20 -15.23 -8.20
C CYS A 94 3.07 -15.20 -9.45
N GLU A 95 2.84 -16.12 -10.40
CA GLU A 95 3.55 -16.15 -11.67
C GLU A 95 3.34 -14.88 -12.50
N GLU A 96 2.11 -14.38 -12.53
CA GLU A 96 1.79 -13.15 -13.27
C GLU A 96 2.49 -11.93 -12.63
N ILE A 97 2.52 -11.87 -11.30
CA ILE A 97 3.23 -10.82 -10.57
C ILE A 97 4.72 -10.86 -10.91
N ASP A 98 5.33 -12.04 -10.87
CA ASP A 98 6.74 -12.23 -11.19
C ASP A 98 7.06 -11.77 -12.61
N LYS A 99 6.22 -12.17 -13.57
CA LYS A 99 6.37 -11.78 -14.97
C LYS A 99 6.33 -10.26 -15.15
N ARG A 100 5.36 -9.59 -14.53
CA ARG A 100 5.21 -8.14 -14.67
C ARG A 100 6.29 -7.37 -13.93
N ALA A 101 6.69 -7.85 -12.75
CA ALA A 101 7.80 -7.25 -12.00
C ALA A 101 9.12 -7.39 -12.76
N GLY A 102 9.38 -8.57 -13.32
CA GLY A 102 10.56 -8.82 -14.14
C GLY A 102 10.65 -7.89 -15.35
N ALA A 103 9.53 -7.64 -16.01
CA ALA A 103 9.49 -6.75 -17.17
C ALA A 103 9.84 -5.30 -16.80
N LEU A 104 9.63 -4.90 -15.54
CA LEU A 104 9.96 -3.56 -15.03
C LEU A 104 11.33 -3.51 -14.35
N GLY A 105 12.04 -4.64 -14.26
CA GLY A 105 13.27 -4.74 -13.49
C GLY A 105 13.05 -4.50 -11.99
N LYS A 106 11.89 -4.86 -11.49
CA LYS A 106 11.45 -4.58 -10.12
C LYS A 106 11.33 -5.87 -9.32
N ILE A 107 11.71 -5.81 -8.05
CA ILE A 107 11.47 -6.88 -7.09
C ILE A 107 10.19 -6.55 -6.33
N MET A 108 9.20 -7.44 -6.41
CA MET A 108 7.91 -7.23 -5.78
C MET A 108 7.78 -8.08 -4.53
N LYS A 109 7.54 -7.44 -3.39
CA LYS A 109 7.29 -8.16 -2.13
C LYS A 109 5.85 -8.65 -2.11
N ILE A 110 5.65 -9.89 -1.70
CA ILE A 110 4.32 -10.51 -1.64
C ILE A 110 4.09 -11.22 -0.30
N LEU A 111 2.82 -11.38 0.03
CA LEU A 111 2.36 -12.21 1.15
C LEU A 111 1.23 -13.10 0.67
#